data_9d00dce9fd0820bb879292fab1395240
#
_entry.id   9d00dce9fd0820bb879292fab1395240
#
_cell.length_a   1.000
_cell.length_b   1.000
_cell.length_c   1.000
_cell.angle_alpha   90.00
_cell.angle_beta   90.00
_cell.angle_gamma   90.00
#
_symmetry.space_group_name_H-M   'P 1'
#
loop_
_entity.id
_entity.type
_entity.pdbx_description
1 polymer ?
#
loop_
_entity_poly.entity_id
_entity_poly.type
_entity_poly.pdbx_seq_one_letter_code
_entity_poly.pdbx_strand_id
1 'polypeptide(L)'
;MDLRYLHTMVRVNDLDQSLKFYCDALGLQVIDRRDYPSGRFTLVFLAAPGNEQAQIELTHNWDPEELGGGRNFGHVAYQVDDIYATCEKLQAKGVTILRPPRDGRMAFVRSPDNISIELLQSGQPKEPAEPWLSMPNT
;
A
#
# COMPACT_ATOMS: atom_id res chain seq x y z
N MET A 1 -12.22 -25.24 14.28
CA MET A 1 -10.87 -24.76 14.06
C MET A 1 -10.81 -23.28 14.37
N ASP A 2 -9.88 -22.88 15.22
CA ASP A 2 -9.73 -21.48 15.62
C ASP A 2 -8.62 -20.84 14.80
N LEU A 3 -9.01 -20.04 13.82
CA LEU A 3 -8.07 -19.31 12.97
C LEU A 3 -8.04 -17.85 13.36
N ARG A 4 -6.85 -17.25 13.33
CA ARG A 4 -6.68 -15.81 13.49
C ARG A 4 -5.84 -15.29 12.33
N TYR A 5 -6.29 -14.22 11.71
CA TYR A 5 -5.50 -13.55 10.71
C TYR A 5 -4.27 -12.92 11.35
N LEU A 6 -3.09 -13.12 10.77
CA LEU A 6 -1.85 -12.51 11.24
C LEU A 6 -1.37 -11.42 10.30
N HIS A 7 -1.12 -11.76 9.06
CA HIS A 7 -0.60 -10.79 8.09
C HIS A 7 -0.75 -11.31 6.66
N THR A 8 -0.58 -10.40 5.71
CA THR A 8 -0.37 -10.71 4.29
C THR A 8 1.06 -10.31 3.94
N MET A 9 1.78 -11.19 3.26
CA MET A 9 3.17 -10.91 2.87
C MET A 9 3.25 -10.49 1.42
N VAL A 10 4.05 -9.46 1.16
CA VAL A 10 4.46 -9.08 -0.20
C VAL A 10 5.97 -8.98 -0.25
N ARG A 11 6.57 -9.35 -1.39
CA ARG A 11 8.00 -9.20 -1.62
C ARG A 11 8.30 -7.83 -2.17
N VAL A 12 9.43 -7.27 -1.78
CA VAL A 12 9.87 -5.96 -2.23
C VAL A 12 11.33 -6.05 -2.70
N ASN A 13 11.64 -5.36 -3.78
CA ASN A 13 13.00 -5.35 -4.33
C ASN A 13 13.91 -4.39 -3.59
N ASP A 14 13.43 -3.20 -3.27
CA ASP A 14 14.18 -2.14 -2.61
C ASP A 14 13.49 -1.77 -1.32
N LEU A 15 14.07 -2.17 -0.20
CA LEU A 15 13.43 -1.98 1.10
C LEU A 15 13.30 -0.49 1.45
N ASP A 16 14.31 0.32 1.14
CA ASP A 16 14.26 1.75 1.45
C ASP A 16 13.16 2.46 0.66
N GLN A 17 13.02 2.17 -0.62
CA GLN A 17 11.94 2.72 -1.44
C GLN A 17 10.58 2.24 -0.96
N SER A 18 10.48 0.98 -0.56
CA SER A 18 9.23 0.43 -0.05
C SER A 18 8.82 1.09 1.26
N LEU A 19 9.77 1.33 2.15
CA LEU A 19 9.46 2.02 3.42
C LEU A 19 9.07 3.47 3.19
N LYS A 20 9.66 4.15 2.20
CA LYS A 20 9.21 5.49 1.81
C LYS A 20 7.77 5.47 1.33
N PHE A 21 7.41 4.47 0.54
CA PHE A 21 6.05 4.33 0.05
C PHE A 21 5.06 3.99 1.18
N TYR A 22 5.30 2.88 1.88
CA TYR A 22 4.35 2.39 2.87
C TYR A 22 4.30 3.25 4.13
N CYS A 23 5.44 3.77 4.58
CA CYS A 23 5.52 4.54 5.83
C CYS A 23 5.41 6.04 5.59
N ASP A 24 6.28 6.61 4.76
CA ASP A 24 6.30 8.06 4.60
C ASP A 24 5.09 8.56 3.79
N ALA A 25 4.70 7.85 2.75
CA ALA A 25 3.58 8.27 1.91
C ALA A 25 2.24 7.79 2.46
N LEU A 26 2.08 6.48 2.74
CA LEU A 26 0.81 5.94 3.23
C LEU A 26 0.60 6.12 4.72
N GLY A 27 1.65 6.33 5.50
CA GLY A 27 1.51 6.54 6.94
C GLY A 27 1.47 5.27 7.78
N LEU A 28 1.86 4.11 7.21
CA LEU A 28 1.98 2.91 8.02
C LEU A 28 3.18 3.02 8.94
N GLN A 29 3.13 2.32 10.06
CA GLN A 29 4.20 2.29 11.04
C GLN A 29 4.87 0.93 11.07
N VAL A 30 6.19 0.92 11.32
CA VAL A 30 6.94 -0.31 11.51
C VAL A 30 6.59 -0.88 12.88
N ILE A 31 6.03 -2.08 12.89
CA ILE A 31 5.71 -2.82 14.10
C ILE A 31 6.92 -3.64 14.55
N ASP A 32 7.61 -4.26 13.59
CA ASP A 32 8.76 -5.09 13.88
C ASP A 32 9.64 -5.19 12.62
N ARG A 33 10.94 -5.34 12.84
CA ARG A 33 11.90 -5.53 11.76
C ARG A 33 12.94 -6.55 12.20
N ARG A 34 13.21 -7.56 11.37
CA ARG A 34 14.15 -8.62 11.66
C ARG A 34 15.00 -8.94 10.46
N ASP A 35 16.31 -9.05 10.68
CA ASP A 35 17.25 -9.53 9.69
C ASP A 35 17.55 -11.00 9.94
N TYR A 36 17.61 -11.79 8.88
CA TYR A 36 17.93 -13.21 8.92
C TYR A 36 19.16 -13.46 8.04
N PRO A 37 20.37 -13.25 8.58
CA PRO A 37 21.60 -13.36 7.77
C PRO A 37 21.80 -14.75 7.15
N SER A 38 21.46 -15.83 7.87
CA SER A 38 21.62 -17.17 7.33
C SER A 38 20.72 -17.44 6.12
N GLY A 39 19.53 -16.82 6.08
CA GLY A 39 18.61 -16.92 4.95
C GLY A 39 18.76 -15.78 3.96
N ARG A 40 19.53 -14.77 4.28
CA ARG A 40 19.78 -13.58 3.46
C ARG A 40 18.48 -12.85 3.10
N PHE A 41 17.71 -12.52 4.13
CA PHE A 41 16.49 -11.72 3.93
C PHE A 41 16.17 -10.90 5.18
N THR A 42 15.34 -9.88 4.97
CA THR A 42 14.82 -9.00 6.01
C THR A 42 13.30 -9.02 5.95
N LEU A 43 12.67 -9.09 7.13
CA LEU A 43 11.22 -8.95 7.27
C LEU A 43 10.90 -7.64 7.96
N VAL A 44 9.91 -6.91 7.46
CA VAL A 44 9.38 -5.71 8.11
C VAL A 44 7.87 -5.82 8.19
N PHE A 45 7.33 -5.73 9.40
CA PHE A 45 5.90 -5.80 9.64
C PHE A 45 5.37 -4.39 9.83
N LEU A 46 4.34 -4.04 9.06
CA LEU A 46 3.76 -2.70 9.03
C LEU A 46 2.28 -2.75 9.36
N ALA A 47 1.78 -1.70 10.02
CA ALA A 47 0.34 -1.54 10.26
C ALA A 47 -0.01 -0.06 10.33
N ALA A 48 -1.28 0.26 10.06
CA ALA A 48 -1.79 1.61 10.27
C ALA A 48 -1.87 1.91 11.76
N PRO A 49 -1.63 3.16 12.19
CA PRO A 49 -1.76 3.54 13.59
C PRO A 49 -3.14 3.19 14.14
N GLY A 50 -3.18 2.54 15.31
CA GLY A 50 -4.42 2.10 15.93
C GLY A 50 -5.05 0.85 15.33
N ASN A 51 -4.40 0.22 14.35
CA ASN A 51 -4.92 -0.97 13.66
C ASN A 51 -3.84 -2.04 13.53
N GLU A 52 -3.15 -2.31 14.64
CA GLU A 52 -1.98 -3.19 14.67
C GLU A 52 -2.29 -4.66 14.37
N GLN A 53 -3.56 -5.05 14.37
CA GLN A 53 -3.97 -6.40 14.00
C GLN A 53 -3.99 -6.63 12.49
N ALA A 54 -4.06 -5.57 11.70
CA ALA A 54 -4.10 -5.66 10.24
C ALA A 54 -2.72 -5.37 9.64
N GLN A 55 -1.86 -6.37 9.69
CA GLN A 55 -0.46 -6.20 9.31
C GLN A 55 -0.19 -6.62 7.88
N ILE A 56 0.74 -5.92 7.24
CA ILE A 56 1.38 -6.34 6.01
C ILE A 56 2.85 -6.65 6.34
N GLU A 57 3.35 -7.78 5.84
CA GLU A 57 4.74 -8.17 6.01
C GLU A 57 5.48 -7.93 4.71
N LEU A 58 6.52 -7.10 4.76
CA LEU A 58 7.42 -6.92 3.63
C LEU A 58 8.57 -7.90 3.77
N THR A 59 8.80 -8.70 2.72
CA THR A 59 9.95 -9.59 2.66
C THR A 59 10.91 -9.05 1.60
N HIS A 60 12.12 -8.71 2.05
CA HIS A 60 13.18 -8.27 1.17
C HIS A 60 14.28 -9.34 1.14
N ASN A 61 14.40 -10.06 0.04
CA ASN A 61 15.50 -10.97 -0.18
C ASN A 61 16.71 -10.16 -0.61
N TRP A 62 17.86 -10.40 0.04
CA TRP A 62 19.06 -9.60 -0.19
C TRP A 62 19.64 -9.81 -1.59
N ASP A 63 19.49 -11.02 -2.12
CA ASP A 63 19.93 -11.29 -3.48
C ASP A 63 18.91 -10.75 -4.47
N PRO A 64 19.37 -10.05 -5.53
CA PRO A 64 18.45 -9.50 -6.51
C PRO A 64 17.57 -10.57 -7.14
N GLU A 65 16.28 -10.22 -7.37
CA GLU A 65 15.34 -11.11 -8.04
C GLU A 65 14.35 -10.31 -8.85
N GLU A 66 13.80 -10.94 -9.88
CA GLU A 66 12.69 -10.35 -10.63
C GLU A 66 11.38 -10.66 -9.91
N LEU A 67 10.63 -9.60 -9.60
CA LEU A 67 9.30 -9.73 -9.03
C LEU A 67 8.29 -9.44 -10.13
N GLY A 68 7.71 -10.50 -10.66
CA GLY A 68 6.69 -10.40 -11.69
C GLY A 68 5.37 -10.95 -11.20
N GLY A 69 4.29 -10.55 -11.84
CA GLY A 69 2.98 -10.82 -11.36
C GLY A 69 2.26 -11.97 -12.01
N GLY A 70 1.77 -12.90 -11.19
CA GLY A 70 0.60 -13.69 -11.53
C GLY A 70 -0.65 -12.84 -11.28
N ARG A 71 -1.81 -13.41 -11.52
CA ARG A 71 -3.08 -12.70 -11.35
C ARG A 71 -3.85 -13.13 -10.10
N ASN A 72 -3.30 -14.06 -9.33
CA ASN A 72 -3.97 -14.54 -8.13
C ASN A 72 -4.04 -13.48 -7.03
N PHE A 73 -2.95 -12.74 -6.84
CA PHE A 73 -2.95 -11.65 -5.87
C PHE A 73 -3.64 -10.43 -6.48
N GLY A 74 -4.61 -9.88 -5.77
CA GLY A 74 -5.33 -8.69 -6.19
C GLY A 74 -4.71 -7.42 -5.65
N HIS A 75 -5.12 -7.04 -4.45
CA HIS A 75 -4.68 -5.78 -3.85
C HIS A 75 -4.82 -5.81 -2.34
N VAL A 76 -4.23 -4.82 -1.69
CA VAL A 76 -4.45 -4.50 -0.28
C VAL A 76 -5.31 -3.24 -0.24
N ALA A 77 -6.27 -3.16 0.67
CA ALA A 77 -7.18 -2.03 0.76
C ALA A 77 -7.06 -1.33 2.11
N TYR A 78 -7.12 -0.01 2.09
CA TYR A 78 -7.14 0.84 3.29
C TYR A 78 -8.27 1.86 3.20
N GLN A 79 -8.91 2.12 4.34
CA GLN A 79 -9.89 3.18 4.46
C GLN A 79 -9.18 4.49 4.75
N VAL A 80 -9.66 5.58 4.16
CA VAL A 80 -9.14 6.94 4.38
C VAL A 80 -10.26 7.88 4.76
N ASP A 81 -9.93 8.93 5.52
CA ASP A 81 -10.92 9.90 5.96
C ASP A 81 -11.32 10.89 4.85
N ASP A 82 -10.38 11.25 3.98
CA ASP A 82 -10.62 12.17 2.86
C ASP A 82 -9.82 11.68 1.65
N ILE A 83 -10.51 11.04 0.71
CA ILE A 83 -9.85 10.41 -0.43
C ILE A 83 -9.22 11.43 -1.37
N TYR A 84 -9.80 12.64 -1.50
CA TYR A 84 -9.22 13.68 -2.35
C TYR A 84 -7.92 14.22 -1.76
N ALA A 85 -7.96 14.56 -0.47
CA ALA A 85 -6.77 15.04 0.22
C ALA A 85 -5.67 13.98 0.25
N THR A 86 -6.04 12.72 0.44
CA THR A 86 -5.09 11.60 0.45
C THR A 86 -4.43 11.44 -0.92
N CYS A 87 -5.20 11.43 -2.00
CA CYS A 87 -4.65 11.28 -3.35
C CYS A 87 -3.77 12.47 -3.73
N GLU A 88 -4.15 13.68 -3.35
CA GLU A 88 -3.34 14.86 -3.58
C GLU A 88 -1.99 14.77 -2.89
N LYS A 89 -1.99 14.37 -1.63
CA LYS A 89 -0.77 14.18 -0.84
C LYS A 89 0.13 13.10 -1.45
N LEU A 90 -0.46 11.97 -1.84
CA LEU A 90 0.30 10.87 -2.44
C LEU A 90 0.92 11.30 -3.77
N GLN A 91 0.16 12.00 -4.60
CA GLN A 91 0.64 12.50 -5.87
C GLN A 91 1.81 13.46 -5.68
N ALA A 92 1.72 14.35 -4.70
CA ALA A 92 2.80 15.28 -4.37
C ALA A 92 4.07 14.56 -3.90
N LYS A 93 3.94 13.35 -3.39
CA LYS A 93 5.07 12.52 -2.96
C LYS A 93 5.56 11.57 -4.08
N GLY A 94 5.06 11.74 -5.30
CA GLY A 94 5.49 10.94 -6.44
C GLY A 94 4.85 9.57 -6.56
N VAL A 95 3.80 9.29 -5.79
CA VAL A 95 3.07 8.03 -5.90
C VAL A 95 2.19 8.06 -7.13
N THR A 96 2.22 6.98 -7.91
CA THR A 96 1.39 6.85 -9.11
C THR A 96 -0.07 6.60 -8.71
N ILE A 97 -0.96 7.46 -9.18
CA ILE A 97 -2.41 7.24 -9.06
C ILE A 97 -2.84 6.41 -10.27
N LEU A 98 -3.05 5.12 -10.06
CA LEU A 98 -3.46 4.22 -11.13
C LEU A 98 -4.90 4.51 -11.57
N ARG A 99 -5.81 4.60 -10.60
CA ARG A 99 -7.21 4.93 -10.82
C ARG A 99 -7.60 6.08 -9.92
N PRO A 100 -7.90 7.27 -10.47
CA PRO A 100 -8.31 8.42 -9.67
C PRO A 100 -9.65 8.20 -8.99
N PRO A 101 -9.92 8.92 -7.89
CA PRO A 101 -11.21 8.80 -7.18
C PRO A 101 -12.32 9.61 -7.88
N ARG A 102 -12.67 9.21 -9.12
CA ARG A 102 -13.66 9.91 -9.94
C ARG A 102 -15.04 9.92 -9.33
N ASP A 103 -15.38 8.87 -8.59
CA ASP A 103 -16.68 8.72 -7.93
C ASP A 103 -16.69 9.26 -6.49
N GLY A 104 -15.57 9.82 -6.03
CA GLY A 104 -15.44 10.29 -4.65
C GLY A 104 -15.34 9.18 -3.61
N ARG A 105 -15.23 7.93 -4.05
CA ARG A 105 -15.25 6.76 -3.15
C ARG A 105 -13.97 5.93 -3.17
N MET A 106 -13.45 5.65 -4.35
CA MET A 106 -12.42 4.63 -4.52
C MET A 106 -11.30 5.12 -5.41
N ALA A 107 -10.07 4.80 -5.04
CA ALA A 107 -8.89 5.05 -5.84
C ALA A 107 -7.94 3.85 -5.74
N PHE A 108 -7.08 3.69 -6.74
CA PHE A 108 -5.97 2.74 -6.69
C PHE A 108 -4.66 3.48 -6.89
N VAL A 109 -3.67 3.16 -6.06
CA VAL A 109 -2.29 3.61 -6.22
C VAL A 109 -1.39 2.39 -6.34
N ARG A 110 -0.15 2.58 -6.79
CA ARG A 110 0.81 1.49 -6.94
C ARG A 110 2.02 1.69 -6.06
N SER A 111 2.46 0.59 -5.45
CA SER A 111 3.75 0.54 -4.76
C SER A 111 4.89 0.51 -5.76
N PRO A 112 6.14 0.69 -5.30
CA PRO A 112 7.31 0.55 -6.19
C PRO A 112 7.42 -0.81 -6.88
N ASP A 113 6.86 -1.85 -6.31
CA ASP A 113 6.86 -3.21 -6.88
C ASP A 113 5.56 -3.55 -7.60
N ASN A 114 4.78 -2.54 -7.99
CA ASN A 114 3.52 -2.69 -8.72
C ASN A 114 2.41 -3.41 -7.95
N ILE A 115 2.48 -3.41 -6.63
CA ILE A 115 1.37 -3.87 -5.80
C ILE A 115 0.29 -2.80 -5.81
N SER A 116 -0.92 -3.19 -6.16
CA SER A 116 -2.07 -2.28 -6.14
C SER A 116 -2.55 -2.08 -4.71
N ILE A 117 -2.74 -0.83 -4.34
CA ILE A 117 -3.31 -0.43 -3.04
C ILE A 117 -4.61 0.30 -3.34
N GLU A 118 -5.71 -0.24 -2.83
CA GLU A 118 -7.02 0.39 -2.94
C GLU A 118 -7.25 1.32 -1.77
N LEU A 119 -7.73 2.52 -2.05
CA LEU A 119 -8.11 3.50 -1.03
C LEU A 119 -9.62 3.68 -1.11
N LEU A 120 -10.28 3.58 0.03
CA LEU A 120 -11.73 3.69 0.12
C LEU A 120 -12.13 4.81 1.08
N GLN A 121 -13.01 5.69 0.61
CA GLN A 121 -13.53 6.78 1.41
C GLN A 121 -14.33 6.24 2.59
N SER A 122 -14.04 6.73 3.79
CA SER A 122 -14.84 6.44 4.98
C SER A 122 -16.22 7.07 4.85
N GLY A 123 -17.25 6.33 5.28
CA GLY A 123 -18.63 6.81 5.24
C GLY A 123 -19.16 6.96 3.83
N GLN A 124 -19.87 8.05 3.57
CA GLN A 124 -20.46 8.30 2.25
C GLN A 124 -19.42 8.77 1.24
N PRO A 125 -19.60 8.41 -0.04
CA PRO A 125 -18.74 8.96 -1.08
C PRO A 125 -18.79 10.48 -1.08
N LYS A 126 -17.65 11.11 -1.40
CA LYS A 126 -17.63 12.56 -1.62
C LYS A 126 -18.29 12.89 -2.94
N GLU A 127 -18.78 14.14 -3.06
CA GLU A 127 -19.29 14.62 -4.34
C GLU A 127 -18.17 14.55 -5.39
N PRO A 128 -18.48 14.05 -6.61
CA PRO A 128 -17.49 14.06 -7.68
C PRO A 128 -16.96 15.47 -7.92
N ALA A 129 -15.64 15.59 -8.05
CA ALA A 129 -14.98 16.87 -8.16
C ALA A 129 -13.73 16.79 -9.03
N GLU A 130 -13.42 17.91 -9.70
CA GLU A 130 -12.15 18.03 -10.42
C GLU A 130 -11.00 18.26 -9.44
N PRO A 131 -9.77 17.88 -9.80
CA PRO A 131 -9.37 17.33 -11.09
C PRO A 131 -9.66 15.84 -11.28
N TRP A 132 -10.18 15.17 -10.27
CA TRP A 132 -10.34 13.71 -10.25
C TRP A 132 -11.41 13.21 -11.21
N LEU A 133 -12.50 13.97 -11.31
CA LEU A 133 -13.67 13.55 -12.11
C LEU A 133 -13.30 13.26 -13.56
N SER A 134 -12.47 14.08 -14.17
CA SER A 134 -12.08 13.91 -15.57
C SER A 134 -10.70 13.30 -15.77
N MET A 135 -10.02 12.91 -14.67
CA MET A 135 -8.68 12.34 -14.75
C MET A 135 -8.74 10.89 -15.24
N PRO A 136 -7.97 10.52 -16.29
CA PRO A 136 -7.94 9.14 -16.76
C PRO A 136 -7.10 8.25 -15.84
N ASN A 137 -7.26 6.95 -15.99
CA ASN A 137 -6.36 5.97 -15.37
C ASN A 137 -4.95 6.13 -15.94
N THR A 138 -3.97 5.85 -15.10
CA THR A 138 -2.56 5.83 -15.54
C THR A 138 -2.13 4.45 -16.00
#